data_7fada0ffa74ac4d49f3e9d6635fe761d
#
_entry.id   7fada0ffa74ac4d49f3e9d6635fe761d
#
_cell.length_a   1.000
_cell.length_b   1.000
_cell.length_c   1.000
_cell.angle_alpha   90.00
_cell.angle_beta   90.00
_cell.angle_gamma   90.00
#
_symmetry.space_group_name_H-M   'P 1'
#
loop_
_entity.id
_entity.type
_entity.pdbx_description
1 polymer ?
#
loop_
_entity_poly.entity_id
_entity_poly.type
_entity_poly.pdbx_seq_one_letter_code
_entity_poly.pdbx_strand_id
1 'polypeptide(L)'
;MLFRSVVSAGPLAGVLLDRMDRRRLMIASDLFRAAIAVCFLLALRYPQVWLLYLLSALLMFASPFFTSGRASILPTIASKDELHTANSLTQTTQWTALTIGTLMGGTSVMGFGYAAAFLFNAGSFLVSAYCISRIRAERAFTARQLAERAQRSAKPLEEYLDGWRYLRSVPLLFALALVNVGWASGGGTAQVMFSLFGEKVFNSGAAGTGIIWSCAGVGLLCGAPIGHYLGRTLDFVHYRRAIAICYFIHGASYVLFAQSATFTAACFWIGVSRAAVGTTSVLNMAKLLRHVDDSYRGRVFSTLESLNWGTMMLSMTAAGAASDYYPIRTIASVAGILSGSTSLFWAWASWRGKIPEPPPAADRHA
;
A
#
# COMPACT_ATOMS: atom_id res chain seq x y z
N MET A 1 -12.51 15.62 -4.99
CA MET A 1 -12.71 15.97 -3.56
C MET A 1 -11.91 15.07 -2.62
N LEU A 2 -11.97 13.75 -2.73
CA LEU A 2 -11.25 12.77 -1.89
C LEU A 2 -9.72 12.99 -1.83
N PHE A 3 -9.10 13.42 -2.93
CA PHE A 3 -7.66 13.71 -3.02
C PHE A 3 -7.24 14.89 -2.13
N ARG A 4 -8.00 15.98 -2.12
CA ARG A 4 -7.70 17.15 -1.31
C ARG A 4 -7.76 16.85 0.19
N SER A 5 -8.66 15.96 0.62
CA SER A 5 -8.79 15.57 2.03
C SER A 5 -7.63 14.70 2.53
N VAL A 6 -7.09 13.80 1.71
CA VAL A 6 -5.91 12.99 2.09
C VAL A 6 -4.64 13.83 2.10
N VAL A 7 -4.44 14.68 1.10
CA VAL A 7 -3.25 15.56 1.00
C VAL A 7 -3.23 16.61 2.09
N SER A 8 -4.40 17.15 2.49
CA SER A 8 -4.48 18.12 3.59
C SER A 8 -4.44 17.46 4.97
N ALA A 9 -4.89 16.21 5.10
CA ALA A 9 -4.90 15.50 6.39
C ALA A 9 -3.50 15.05 6.82
N GLY A 10 -2.60 14.74 5.88
CA GLY A 10 -1.24 14.30 6.20
C GLY A 10 -0.43 15.32 7.01
N PRO A 11 -0.25 16.56 6.54
CA PRO A 11 0.42 17.63 7.30
C PRO A 11 -0.27 17.98 8.61
N LEU A 12 -1.62 18.00 8.63
CA LEU A 12 -2.41 18.25 9.84
C LEU A 12 -2.22 17.13 10.86
N ALA A 13 -2.21 15.87 10.41
CA ALA A 13 -1.94 14.72 11.28
C ALA A 13 -0.55 14.80 11.89
N GLY A 14 0.48 15.22 11.12
CA GLY A 14 1.83 15.45 11.63
C GLY A 14 1.86 16.49 12.76
N VAL A 15 1.29 17.66 12.53
CA VAL A 15 1.24 18.76 13.53
C VAL A 15 0.44 18.37 14.79
N LEU A 16 -0.69 17.67 14.63
CA LEU A 16 -1.48 17.20 15.76
C LEU A 16 -0.77 16.08 16.55
N LEU A 17 -0.06 15.18 15.86
CA LEU A 17 0.75 14.12 16.49
C LEU A 17 1.90 14.68 17.33
N ASP A 18 2.44 15.84 16.97
CA ASP A 18 3.49 16.51 17.73
C ASP A 18 2.96 17.20 18.99
N ARG A 19 1.67 17.54 19.03
CA ARG A 19 1.03 18.28 20.13
C ARG A 19 0.12 17.42 21.03
N MET A 20 -0.30 16.25 20.58
CA MET A 20 -1.26 15.39 21.28
C MET A 20 -0.63 14.03 21.62
N ASP A 21 -1.17 13.39 22.65
CA ASP A 21 -0.86 11.99 22.97
C ASP A 21 -1.27 11.10 21.79
N ARG A 22 -0.28 10.42 21.19
CA ARG A 22 -0.43 9.56 20.01
C ARG A 22 -1.49 8.47 20.20
N ARG A 23 -1.51 7.88 21.40
CA ARG A 23 -2.49 6.87 21.77
C ARG A 23 -3.91 7.44 21.74
N ARG A 24 -4.09 8.62 22.37
CA ARG A 24 -5.40 9.30 22.36
C ARG A 24 -5.84 9.68 20.96
N LEU A 25 -4.92 10.14 20.13
CA LEU A 25 -5.21 10.51 18.73
C LEU A 25 -5.63 9.29 17.89
N MET A 26 -4.96 8.14 18.06
CA MET A 26 -5.36 6.88 17.39
C MET A 26 -6.74 6.43 17.84
N ILE A 27 -7.04 6.46 19.15
CA ILE A 27 -8.35 6.11 19.70
C ILE A 27 -9.42 7.05 19.15
N ALA A 28 -9.19 8.36 19.18
CA ALA A 28 -10.13 9.35 18.63
C ALA A 28 -10.38 9.12 17.13
N SER A 29 -9.35 8.81 16.35
CA SER A 29 -9.47 8.46 14.93
C SER A 29 -10.33 7.22 14.74
N ASP A 30 -10.14 6.17 15.52
CA ASP A 30 -10.94 4.93 15.43
C ASP A 30 -12.39 5.15 15.82
N LEU A 31 -12.66 5.89 16.90
CA LEU A 31 -14.02 6.24 17.31
C LEU A 31 -14.73 7.09 16.24
N PHE A 32 -14.02 8.04 15.65
CA PHE A 32 -14.57 8.86 14.57
C PHE A 32 -14.87 8.00 13.33
N ARG A 33 -13.97 7.08 12.95
CA ARG A 33 -14.18 6.16 11.82
C ARG A 33 -15.36 5.20 12.11
N ALA A 34 -15.50 4.72 13.35
CA ALA A 34 -16.63 3.90 13.75
C ALA A 34 -17.96 4.67 13.61
N ALA A 35 -18.02 5.92 14.06
CA ALA A 35 -19.20 6.76 13.91
C ALA A 35 -19.55 6.99 12.43
N ILE A 36 -18.56 7.29 11.57
CA ILE A 36 -18.76 7.43 10.12
C ILE A 36 -19.25 6.12 9.51
N ALA A 37 -18.70 4.98 9.90
CA ALA A 37 -19.13 3.67 9.41
C ALA A 37 -20.61 3.39 9.74
N VAL A 38 -21.08 3.81 10.93
CA VAL A 38 -22.50 3.77 11.28
C VAL A 38 -23.30 4.76 10.43
N CYS A 39 -22.78 5.96 10.17
CA CYS A 39 -23.46 6.96 9.33
C CYS A 39 -23.68 6.48 7.89
N PHE A 40 -22.91 5.49 7.39
CA PHE A 40 -23.20 4.88 6.09
C PHE A 40 -24.57 4.19 6.03
N LEU A 41 -25.16 3.81 7.18
CA LEU A 41 -26.55 3.32 7.24
C LEU A 41 -27.55 4.39 6.78
N LEU A 42 -27.26 5.69 7.01
CA LEU A 42 -28.07 6.78 6.49
C LEU A 42 -28.04 6.83 4.97
N ALA A 43 -26.90 6.52 4.34
CA ALA A 43 -26.77 6.46 2.89
C ALA A 43 -27.59 5.30 2.27
N LEU A 44 -27.85 4.23 3.03
CA LEU A 44 -28.76 3.17 2.61
C LEU A 44 -30.24 3.61 2.68
N ARG A 45 -30.56 4.45 3.66
CA ARG A 45 -31.92 4.98 3.83
C ARG A 45 -32.21 6.14 2.88
N TYR A 46 -31.20 6.97 2.63
CA TYR A 46 -31.25 8.15 1.75
C TYR A 46 -30.22 7.98 0.66
N PRO A 47 -30.56 7.43 -0.52
CA PRO A 47 -29.61 7.08 -1.58
C PRO A 47 -29.13 8.33 -2.32
N GLN A 48 -28.46 9.23 -1.60
CA GLN A 48 -27.86 10.45 -2.12
C GLN A 48 -26.37 10.24 -2.41
N VAL A 49 -25.96 10.35 -3.64
CA VAL A 49 -24.57 10.13 -4.08
C VAL A 49 -23.59 11.04 -3.33
N TRP A 50 -23.96 12.31 -3.10
CA TRP A 50 -23.11 13.24 -2.36
C TRP A 50 -22.82 12.80 -0.92
N LEU A 51 -23.79 12.13 -0.26
CA LEU A 51 -23.61 11.60 1.10
C LEU A 51 -22.56 10.49 1.15
N LEU A 52 -22.57 9.59 0.16
CA LEU A 52 -21.54 8.55 0.03
C LEU A 52 -20.14 9.17 -0.17
N TYR A 53 -20.03 10.20 -1.01
CA TYR A 53 -18.76 10.90 -1.21
C TYR A 53 -18.31 11.63 0.06
N LEU A 54 -19.22 12.28 0.77
CA LEU A 54 -18.89 12.98 2.02
C LEU A 54 -18.40 12.00 3.08
N LEU A 55 -19.15 10.92 3.35
CA LEU A 55 -18.77 9.91 4.35
C LEU A 55 -17.45 9.22 3.99
N SER A 56 -17.24 8.89 2.72
CA SER A 56 -15.96 8.33 2.24
C SER A 56 -14.81 9.31 2.42
N ALA A 57 -15.03 10.60 2.14
CA ALA A 57 -14.01 11.63 2.33
C ALA A 57 -13.64 11.81 3.80
N LEU A 58 -14.62 11.78 4.70
CA LEU A 58 -14.40 11.85 6.15
C LEU A 58 -13.64 10.62 6.66
N LEU A 59 -13.99 9.43 6.18
CA LEU A 59 -13.29 8.19 6.53
C LEU A 59 -11.82 8.22 6.09
N MET A 60 -11.58 8.69 4.85
CA MET A 60 -10.23 8.86 4.30
C MET A 60 -9.45 9.95 5.04
N PHE A 61 -10.10 11.05 5.44
CA PHE A 61 -9.49 12.11 6.22
C PHE A 61 -9.00 11.62 7.59
N ALA A 62 -9.76 10.74 8.25
CA ALA A 62 -9.41 10.20 9.57
C ALA A 62 -8.26 9.17 9.51
N SER A 63 -8.08 8.46 8.40
CA SER A 63 -7.14 7.35 8.27
C SER A 63 -5.66 7.73 8.50
N PRO A 64 -5.13 8.87 7.99
CA PRO A 64 -3.74 9.30 8.24
C PRO A 64 -3.41 9.50 9.72
N PHE A 65 -4.35 9.93 10.56
CA PHE A 65 -4.11 10.11 12.00
C PHE A 65 -3.83 8.78 12.70
N PHE A 66 -4.52 7.72 12.30
CA PHE A 66 -4.25 6.38 12.80
C PHE A 66 -2.92 5.83 12.26
N THR A 67 -2.68 5.88 10.96
CA THR A 67 -1.48 5.29 10.33
C THR A 67 -0.21 5.98 10.81
N SER A 68 -0.21 7.31 10.89
CA SER A 68 0.92 8.09 11.42
C SER A 68 1.12 7.87 12.92
N GLY A 69 0.01 7.77 13.68
CA GLY A 69 0.03 7.42 15.10
C GLY A 69 0.68 6.05 15.33
N ARG A 70 0.28 5.03 14.56
CA ARG A 70 0.84 3.68 14.62
C ARG A 70 2.33 3.67 14.30
N ALA A 71 2.75 4.33 13.21
CA ALA A 71 4.15 4.41 12.84
C ALA A 71 5.01 5.10 13.92
N SER A 72 4.43 6.06 14.65
CA SER A 72 5.16 6.80 15.68
C SER A 72 5.14 6.14 17.05
N ILE A 73 4.16 5.27 17.36
CA ILE A 73 4.09 4.56 18.64
C ILE A 73 4.95 3.28 18.62
N LEU A 74 5.15 2.67 17.46
CA LEU A 74 5.87 1.39 17.32
C LEU A 74 7.28 1.42 17.93
N PRO A 75 8.12 2.46 17.69
CA PRO A 75 9.44 2.57 18.33
C PRO A 75 9.40 2.84 19.83
N THR A 76 8.24 3.13 20.41
CA THR A 76 8.10 3.35 21.86
C THR A 76 7.73 2.09 22.63
N ILE A 77 7.15 1.11 21.92
CA ILE A 77 6.71 -0.16 22.51
C ILE A 77 7.62 -1.34 22.15
N ALA A 78 8.44 -1.22 21.11
CA ALA A 78 9.44 -2.21 20.71
C ALA A 78 10.85 -1.71 21.01
N SER A 79 11.74 -2.60 21.48
CA SER A 79 13.17 -2.32 21.61
C SER A 79 13.82 -2.13 20.23
N LYS A 80 15.06 -1.60 20.17
CA LYS A 80 15.77 -1.41 18.90
C LYS A 80 15.94 -2.73 18.13
N ASP A 81 16.21 -3.82 18.85
CA ASP A 81 16.42 -5.15 18.27
C ASP A 81 15.11 -5.79 17.79
N GLU A 82 13.98 -5.44 18.42
CA GLU A 82 12.65 -5.92 18.06
C GLU A 82 11.96 -5.10 16.97
N LEU A 83 12.43 -3.90 16.67
CA LEU A 83 11.81 -2.99 15.70
C LEU A 83 11.66 -3.63 14.31
N HIS A 84 12.64 -4.42 13.87
CA HIS A 84 12.57 -5.13 12.60
C HIS A 84 11.44 -6.17 12.61
N THR A 85 11.35 -6.95 13.67
CA THR A 85 10.28 -7.97 13.86
C THR A 85 8.92 -7.30 13.98
N ALA A 86 8.81 -6.20 14.73
CA ALA A 86 7.58 -5.44 14.90
C ALA A 86 7.06 -4.84 13.58
N ASN A 87 7.96 -4.30 12.74
CA ASN A 87 7.60 -3.83 11.41
C ASN A 87 7.16 -4.97 10.48
N SER A 88 7.87 -6.09 10.50
CA SER A 88 7.52 -7.28 9.71
C SER A 88 6.15 -7.84 10.12
N LEU A 89 5.90 -7.95 11.43
CA LEU A 89 4.60 -8.38 11.97
C LEU A 89 3.48 -7.41 11.55
N THR A 90 3.74 -6.11 11.60
CA THR A 90 2.79 -5.08 11.17
C THR A 90 2.41 -5.26 9.70
N GLN A 91 3.38 -5.47 8.82
CA GLN A 91 3.15 -5.70 7.40
C GLN A 91 2.40 -6.99 7.13
N THR A 92 2.81 -8.08 7.77
CA THR A 92 2.11 -9.37 7.63
C THR A 92 0.65 -9.27 8.09
N THR A 93 0.42 -8.65 9.24
CA THR A 93 -0.94 -8.40 9.75
C THR A 93 -1.76 -7.54 8.78
N GLN A 94 -1.15 -6.54 8.15
CA GLN A 94 -1.82 -5.67 7.18
C GLN A 94 -2.29 -6.44 5.94
N TRP A 95 -1.43 -7.30 5.37
CA TRP A 95 -1.79 -8.13 4.23
C TRP A 95 -2.81 -9.21 4.58
N THR A 96 -2.67 -9.83 5.75
CA THR A 96 -3.64 -10.81 6.27
C THR A 96 -5.01 -10.16 6.49
N ALA A 97 -5.04 -8.99 7.12
CA ALA A 97 -6.27 -8.24 7.33
C ALA A 97 -6.92 -7.79 6.00
N LEU A 98 -6.13 -7.39 5.00
CA LEU A 98 -6.65 -7.08 3.67
C LEU A 98 -7.30 -8.32 3.04
N THR A 99 -6.62 -9.47 3.07
CA THR A 99 -7.10 -10.72 2.46
C THR A 99 -8.36 -11.23 3.12
N ILE A 100 -8.36 -11.36 4.45
CA ILE A 100 -9.50 -11.86 5.21
C ILE A 100 -10.64 -10.82 5.21
N GLY A 101 -10.30 -9.55 5.40
CA GLY A 101 -11.28 -8.46 5.48
C GLY A 101 -12.04 -8.26 4.16
N THR A 102 -11.38 -8.38 3.01
CA THR A 102 -12.07 -8.27 1.71
C THR A 102 -12.98 -9.46 1.44
N LEU A 103 -12.56 -10.69 1.82
CA LEU A 103 -13.40 -11.87 1.74
C LEU A 103 -14.62 -11.76 2.65
N MET A 104 -14.40 -11.44 3.92
CA MET A 104 -15.50 -11.27 4.90
C MET A 104 -16.41 -10.11 4.49
N GLY A 105 -15.88 -8.99 4.00
CA GLY A 105 -16.66 -7.86 3.53
C GLY A 105 -17.57 -8.24 2.37
N GLY A 106 -17.02 -8.88 1.32
CA GLY A 106 -17.82 -9.32 0.17
C GLY A 106 -18.89 -10.36 0.54
N THR A 107 -18.52 -11.38 1.33
CA THR A 107 -19.46 -12.43 1.74
C THR A 107 -20.52 -11.92 2.74
N SER A 108 -20.17 -10.99 3.62
CA SER A 108 -21.14 -10.39 4.55
C SER A 108 -22.19 -9.56 3.81
N VAL A 109 -21.81 -8.82 2.78
CA VAL A 109 -22.76 -8.09 1.93
C VAL A 109 -23.73 -9.05 1.24
N MET A 110 -23.23 -10.18 0.72
CA MET A 110 -24.07 -11.19 0.05
C MET A 110 -25.04 -11.87 1.03
N GLY A 111 -24.58 -12.21 2.26
CA GLY A 111 -25.40 -12.96 3.23
C GLY A 111 -26.29 -12.07 4.12
N PHE A 112 -25.83 -10.88 4.48
CA PHE A 112 -26.48 -10.03 5.48
C PHE A 112 -26.73 -8.59 4.98
N GLY A 113 -26.37 -8.28 3.74
CA GLY A 113 -26.54 -6.96 3.13
C GLY A 113 -25.50 -5.92 3.56
N TYR A 114 -25.56 -4.75 2.93
CA TYR A 114 -24.62 -3.65 3.19
C TYR A 114 -24.67 -3.11 4.62
N ALA A 115 -25.85 -3.13 5.26
CA ALA A 115 -25.99 -2.66 6.64
C ALA A 115 -25.11 -3.45 7.61
N ALA A 116 -25.11 -4.78 7.50
CA ALA A 116 -24.26 -5.63 8.33
C ALA A 116 -22.77 -5.37 8.06
N ALA A 117 -22.37 -5.21 6.81
CA ALA A 117 -20.98 -4.89 6.46
C ALA A 117 -20.51 -3.58 7.10
N PHE A 118 -21.32 -2.53 7.09
CA PHE A 118 -21.00 -1.26 7.75
C PHE A 118 -20.93 -1.40 9.27
N LEU A 119 -21.82 -2.18 9.89
CA LEU A 119 -21.79 -2.45 11.34
C LEU A 119 -20.58 -3.28 11.74
N PHE A 120 -20.20 -4.30 10.96
CA PHE A 120 -18.96 -5.06 11.19
C PHE A 120 -17.72 -4.16 11.09
N ASN A 121 -17.69 -3.26 10.10
CA ASN A 121 -16.61 -2.31 9.96
C ASN A 121 -16.55 -1.34 11.16
N ALA A 122 -17.69 -0.81 11.60
CA ALA A 122 -17.77 0.02 12.82
C ALA A 122 -17.26 -0.74 14.04
N GLY A 123 -17.71 -2.00 14.23
CA GLY A 123 -17.27 -2.87 15.31
C GLY A 123 -15.75 -3.11 15.28
N SER A 124 -15.16 -3.31 14.11
CA SER A 124 -13.71 -3.49 13.97
C SER A 124 -12.93 -2.27 14.46
N PHE A 125 -13.39 -1.04 14.17
CA PHE A 125 -12.79 0.19 14.69
C PHE A 125 -12.93 0.32 16.21
N LEU A 126 -14.07 -0.09 16.78
CA LEU A 126 -14.26 -0.10 18.25
C LEU A 126 -13.33 -1.09 18.94
N VAL A 127 -13.17 -2.29 18.37
CA VAL A 127 -12.20 -3.29 18.85
C VAL A 127 -10.77 -2.73 18.78
N SER A 128 -10.41 -2.09 17.66
CA SER A 128 -9.10 -1.43 17.51
C SER A 128 -8.89 -0.36 18.59
N ALA A 129 -9.85 0.54 18.79
CA ALA A 129 -9.79 1.58 19.82
C ALA A 129 -9.62 0.96 21.23
N TYR A 130 -10.34 -0.11 21.52
CA TYR A 130 -10.21 -0.85 22.78
C TYR A 130 -8.80 -1.45 22.93
N CYS A 131 -8.30 -2.15 21.93
CA CYS A 131 -6.94 -2.72 21.96
C CYS A 131 -5.88 -1.64 22.18
N ILE A 132 -5.96 -0.51 21.48
CA ILE A 132 -5.06 0.62 21.66
C ILE A 132 -5.16 1.20 23.06
N SER A 133 -6.37 1.25 23.63
CA SER A 133 -6.56 1.70 25.02
C SER A 133 -5.88 0.84 26.06
N ARG A 134 -5.50 -0.40 25.71
CA ARG A 134 -4.77 -1.32 26.61
C ARG A 134 -3.24 -1.21 26.46
N ILE A 135 -2.72 -0.48 25.47
CA ILE A 135 -1.27 -0.27 25.31
C ILE A 135 -0.76 0.62 26.43
N ARG A 136 0.19 0.12 27.20
CA ARG A 136 0.93 0.91 28.19
C ARG A 136 2.11 1.57 27.50
N ALA A 137 1.99 2.83 27.17
CA ALA A 137 3.10 3.61 26.61
C ALA A 137 3.89 4.27 27.78
N GLU A 138 4.90 3.58 28.29
CA GLU A 138 5.69 4.07 29.43
C GLU A 138 6.77 5.10 29.05
N ARG A 139 7.07 5.28 27.77
CA ARG A 139 8.10 6.23 27.31
C ARG A 139 7.50 7.38 26.54
N ALA A 140 7.14 8.43 27.25
CA ALA A 140 6.94 9.73 26.61
C ALA A 140 8.27 10.20 25.99
N PHE A 141 8.26 10.61 24.72
CA PHE A 141 9.43 11.30 24.15
C PHE A 141 9.73 12.54 24.97
N THR A 142 11.00 12.76 25.27
CA THR A 142 11.42 13.99 25.95
C THR A 142 11.07 15.18 25.07
N ALA A 143 10.73 16.32 25.70
CA ALA A 143 10.41 17.57 25.01
C ALA A 143 11.47 17.97 23.96
N ARG A 144 12.73 17.58 24.19
CA ARG A 144 13.84 17.80 23.25
C ARG A 144 13.70 16.95 21.99
N GLN A 145 13.32 15.69 22.08
CA GLN A 145 13.09 14.82 20.90
C GLN A 145 11.86 15.25 20.10
N LEU A 146 10.86 15.81 20.76
CA LEU A 146 9.69 16.42 20.12
C LEU A 146 10.07 17.71 19.39
N ALA A 147 10.91 18.57 19.99
CA ALA A 147 11.38 19.81 19.37
C ALA A 147 12.29 19.54 18.15
N GLU A 148 13.21 18.57 18.24
CA GLU A 148 14.06 18.16 17.12
C GLU A 148 13.25 17.57 15.95
N ARG A 149 12.16 16.83 16.24
CA ARG A 149 11.23 16.36 15.21
C ARG A 149 10.39 17.48 14.59
N ALA A 150 9.90 18.42 15.41
CA ALA A 150 9.14 19.56 14.93
C ALA A 150 9.97 20.46 14.00
N GLN A 151 11.27 20.65 14.31
CA GLN A 151 12.19 21.38 13.44
C GLN A 151 12.45 20.65 12.11
N ARG A 152 12.54 19.31 12.11
CA ARG A 152 12.67 18.50 10.88
C ARG A 152 11.39 18.53 10.04
N SER A 153 10.21 18.53 10.66
CA SER A 153 8.91 18.60 9.96
C SER A 153 8.58 19.98 9.37
N ALA A 154 9.39 21.00 9.63
CA ALA A 154 9.11 22.37 9.18
C ALA A 154 9.33 22.62 7.68
N LYS A 155 9.97 21.66 6.95
CA LYS A 155 10.31 21.83 5.53
C LYS A 155 10.06 20.55 4.70
N PRO A 156 8.81 20.11 4.57
CA PRO A 156 8.49 18.83 3.92
C PRO A 156 8.90 18.78 2.45
N LEU A 157 8.91 19.90 1.75
CA LEU A 157 9.33 19.97 0.35
C LEU A 157 10.86 19.81 0.20
N GLU A 158 11.64 20.40 1.11
CA GLU A 158 13.10 20.24 1.10
C GLU A 158 13.48 18.80 1.40
N GLU A 159 12.85 18.17 2.41
CA GLU A 159 13.05 16.76 2.72
C GLU A 159 12.68 15.82 1.56
N TYR A 160 11.60 16.11 0.86
CA TYR A 160 11.19 15.37 -0.34
C TYR A 160 12.25 15.53 -1.46
N LEU A 161 12.70 16.74 -1.72
CA LEU A 161 13.72 17.01 -2.74
C LEU A 161 15.07 16.38 -2.38
N ASP A 162 15.45 16.36 -1.11
CA ASP A 162 16.66 15.70 -0.63
C ASP A 162 16.55 14.17 -0.79
N GLY A 163 15.40 13.59 -0.45
CA GLY A 163 15.11 12.18 -0.72
C GLY A 163 15.23 11.84 -2.22
N TRP A 164 14.71 12.72 -3.08
CA TRP A 164 14.79 12.57 -4.53
C TRP A 164 16.24 12.69 -5.06
N ARG A 165 17.01 13.66 -4.55
CA ARG A 165 18.43 13.83 -4.91
C ARG A 165 19.23 12.60 -4.49
N TYR A 166 19.01 12.10 -3.28
CA TYR A 166 19.66 10.89 -2.77
C TYR A 166 19.30 9.65 -3.60
N LEU A 167 18.03 9.45 -3.95
CA LEU A 167 17.62 8.37 -4.84
C LEU A 167 18.36 8.42 -6.19
N ARG A 168 18.51 9.60 -6.77
CA ARG A 168 19.24 9.80 -8.04
C ARG A 168 20.74 9.57 -7.94
N SER A 169 21.33 9.80 -6.78
CA SER A 169 22.79 9.62 -6.58
C SER A 169 23.20 8.14 -6.55
N VAL A 170 22.26 7.21 -6.26
CA VAL A 170 22.53 5.77 -6.20
C VAL A 170 21.76 5.05 -7.30
N PRO A 171 22.41 4.58 -8.39
CA PRO A 171 21.73 4.01 -9.56
C PRO A 171 20.74 2.88 -9.24
N LEU A 172 21.10 1.99 -8.30
CA LEU A 172 20.20 0.92 -7.86
C LEU A 172 18.93 1.46 -7.22
N LEU A 173 19.03 2.43 -6.30
CA LEU A 173 17.86 3.00 -5.60
C LEU A 173 16.97 3.77 -6.57
N PHE A 174 17.55 4.47 -7.52
CA PHE A 174 16.81 5.15 -8.58
C PHE A 174 16.07 4.16 -9.48
N ALA A 175 16.71 3.06 -9.88
CA ALA A 175 16.07 2.00 -10.65
C ALA A 175 14.91 1.36 -9.87
N LEU A 176 15.05 1.13 -8.55
CA LEU A 176 13.98 0.63 -7.69
C LEU A 176 12.81 1.62 -7.59
N ALA A 177 13.08 2.93 -7.55
CA ALA A 177 12.04 3.95 -7.58
C ALA A 177 11.23 3.90 -8.90
N LEU A 178 11.93 3.80 -10.04
CA LEU A 178 11.30 3.69 -11.36
C LEU A 178 10.47 2.40 -11.50
N VAL A 179 10.95 1.30 -10.96
CA VAL A 179 10.21 0.03 -10.91
C VAL A 179 8.93 0.15 -10.10
N ASN A 180 8.96 0.84 -8.95
CA ASN A 180 7.75 1.11 -8.16
C ASN A 180 6.76 1.98 -8.93
N VAL A 181 7.20 3.02 -9.60
CA VAL A 181 6.35 3.87 -10.46
C VAL A 181 5.76 3.05 -11.61
N GLY A 182 6.56 2.23 -12.27
CA GLY A 182 6.09 1.34 -13.34
C GLY A 182 5.02 0.36 -12.87
N TRP A 183 5.24 -0.26 -11.71
CA TRP A 183 4.21 -1.13 -11.09
C TRP A 183 2.95 -0.34 -10.71
N ALA A 184 3.09 0.81 -10.08
CA ALA A 184 1.97 1.62 -9.62
C ALA A 184 1.10 2.13 -10.78
N SER A 185 1.68 2.30 -11.99
CA SER A 185 0.95 2.72 -13.19
C SER A 185 -0.15 1.74 -13.61
N GLY A 186 0.04 0.43 -13.38
CA GLY A 186 -1.01 -0.57 -13.55
C GLY A 186 -1.73 -0.91 -12.24
N GLY A 187 -1.05 -0.78 -11.10
CA GLY A 187 -1.58 -1.08 -9.78
C GLY A 187 -2.78 -0.22 -9.38
N GLY A 188 -2.76 1.06 -9.74
CA GLY A 188 -3.91 1.96 -9.54
C GLY A 188 -5.15 1.52 -10.31
N THR A 189 -4.98 1.15 -11.57
CA THR A 189 -6.07 0.59 -12.39
C THR A 189 -6.70 -0.63 -11.74
N ALA A 190 -5.91 -1.50 -11.09
CA ALA A 190 -6.41 -2.69 -10.41
C ALA A 190 -7.45 -2.37 -9.32
N GLN A 191 -7.30 -1.25 -8.62
CA GLN A 191 -8.24 -0.81 -7.57
C GLN A 191 -9.67 -0.63 -8.12
N VAL A 192 -9.79 -0.14 -9.35
CA VAL A 192 -11.08 0.06 -10.03
C VAL A 192 -11.52 -1.23 -10.73
N MET A 193 -10.60 -1.88 -11.45
CA MET A 193 -10.93 -3.02 -12.28
C MET A 193 -11.40 -4.24 -11.48
N PHE A 194 -10.87 -4.51 -10.30
CA PHE A 194 -11.31 -5.66 -9.49
C PHE A 194 -12.81 -5.59 -9.14
N SER A 195 -13.30 -4.40 -8.82
CA SER A 195 -14.74 -4.18 -8.59
C SER A 195 -15.55 -4.35 -9.88
N LEU A 196 -15.11 -3.76 -10.99
CA LEU A 196 -15.80 -3.87 -12.25
C LEU A 196 -15.80 -5.31 -12.80
N PHE A 197 -14.73 -6.08 -12.59
CA PHE A 197 -14.68 -7.49 -12.95
C PHE A 197 -15.65 -8.33 -12.11
N GLY A 198 -15.69 -8.12 -10.79
CA GLY A 198 -16.64 -8.81 -9.91
C GLY A 198 -18.09 -8.51 -10.25
N GLU A 199 -18.41 -7.24 -10.48
CA GLU A 199 -19.79 -6.78 -10.67
C GLU A 199 -20.28 -6.93 -12.13
N LYS A 200 -19.49 -6.43 -13.10
CA LYS A 200 -19.97 -6.28 -14.49
C LYS A 200 -19.47 -7.38 -15.43
N VAL A 201 -18.24 -7.88 -15.27
CA VAL A 201 -17.66 -8.87 -16.19
C VAL A 201 -18.12 -10.28 -15.83
N PHE A 202 -18.09 -10.63 -14.55
CA PHE A 202 -18.47 -11.97 -14.08
C PHE A 202 -19.85 -12.01 -13.42
N ASN A 203 -20.53 -10.88 -13.26
CA ASN A 203 -21.87 -10.76 -12.64
C ASN A 203 -21.95 -11.43 -11.25
N SER A 204 -20.85 -11.43 -10.50
CA SER A 204 -20.74 -12.06 -9.19
C SER A 204 -20.93 -11.07 -8.03
N GLY A 205 -21.27 -9.81 -8.31
CA GLY A 205 -21.58 -8.78 -7.36
C GLY A 205 -20.43 -8.47 -6.38
N ALA A 206 -20.80 -7.98 -5.19
CA ALA A 206 -19.85 -7.64 -4.13
C ALA A 206 -19.02 -8.85 -3.65
N ALA A 207 -19.61 -10.05 -3.62
CA ALA A 207 -18.90 -11.27 -3.26
C ALA A 207 -17.79 -11.61 -4.27
N GLY A 208 -18.08 -11.47 -5.57
CA GLY A 208 -17.09 -11.65 -6.63
C GLY A 208 -15.91 -10.69 -6.50
N THR A 209 -16.19 -9.41 -6.21
CA THR A 209 -15.17 -8.41 -5.90
C THR A 209 -14.33 -8.83 -4.69
N GLY A 210 -14.96 -9.25 -3.60
CA GLY A 210 -14.28 -9.72 -2.39
C GLY A 210 -13.37 -10.93 -2.64
N ILE A 211 -13.83 -11.90 -3.44
CA ILE A 211 -13.06 -13.09 -3.81
C ILE A 211 -11.83 -12.71 -4.65
N ILE A 212 -11.96 -11.83 -5.64
CA ILE A 212 -10.83 -11.37 -6.46
C ILE A 212 -9.77 -10.69 -5.57
N TRP A 213 -10.18 -9.82 -4.66
CA TRP A 213 -9.29 -9.18 -3.70
C TRP A 213 -8.61 -10.18 -2.77
N SER A 214 -9.35 -11.20 -2.31
CA SER A 214 -8.81 -12.25 -1.45
C SER A 214 -7.79 -13.10 -2.18
N CYS A 215 -8.06 -13.50 -3.43
CA CYS A 215 -7.09 -14.21 -4.27
C CYS A 215 -5.82 -13.37 -4.50
N ALA A 216 -5.98 -12.06 -4.71
CA ALA A 216 -4.86 -11.13 -4.80
C ALA A 216 -4.05 -11.09 -3.50
N GLY A 217 -4.71 -11.03 -2.34
CA GLY A 217 -4.08 -11.03 -1.02
C GLY A 217 -3.35 -12.35 -0.73
N VAL A 218 -3.99 -13.49 -1.01
CA VAL A 218 -3.36 -14.82 -0.89
C VAL A 218 -2.10 -14.90 -1.76
N GLY A 219 -2.17 -14.39 -3.00
CA GLY A 219 -1.01 -14.30 -3.87
C GLY A 219 0.16 -13.55 -3.22
N LEU A 220 -0.08 -12.36 -2.67
CA LEU A 220 0.93 -11.57 -1.96
C LEU A 220 1.54 -12.35 -0.78
N LEU A 221 0.70 -13.01 0.02
CA LEU A 221 1.15 -13.83 1.16
C LEU A 221 2.00 -15.02 0.72
N CYS A 222 1.65 -15.69 -0.38
CA CYS A 222 2.45 -16.78 -0.95
C CYS A 222 3.77 -16.29 -1.55
N GLY A 223 3.80 -15.10 -2.13
CA GLY A 223 5.01 -14.52 -2.71
C GLY A 223 6.05 -14.08 -1.68
N ALA A 224 5.62 -13.63 -0.50
CA ALA A 224 6.53 -13.11 0.52
C ALA A 224 7.56 -14.15 1.03
N PRO A 225 7.20 -15.40 1.38
CA PRO A 225 8.17 -16.45 1.72
C PRO A 225 9.14 -16.77 0.59
N ILE A 226 8.65 -16.78 -0.66
CA ILE A 226 9.50 -16.99 -1.85
C ILE A 226 10.53 -15.88 -1.94
N GLY A 227 10.11 -14.62 -1.80
CA GLY A 227 11.00 -13.46 -1.78
C GLY A 227 12.03 -13.51 -0.66
N HIS A 228 11.62 -13.95 0.53
CA HIS A 228 12.53 -14.12 1.68
C HIS A 228 13.58 -15.20 1.41
N TYR A 229 13.18 -16.37 0.91
CA TYR A 229 14.09 -17.45 0.56
C TYR A 229 15.09 -17.01 -0.54
N LEU A 230 14.59 -16.44 -1.62
CA LEU A 230 15.43 -15.94 -2.72
C LEU A 230 16.36 -14.80 -2.26
N GLY A 231 15.92 -13.93 -1.36
CA GLY A 231 16.73 -12.84 -0.82
C GLY A 231 17.96 -13.31 -0.03
N ARG A 232 17.91 -14.52 0.52
CA ARG A 232 19.02 -15.16 1.27
C ARG A 232 19.98 -15.95 0.38
N THR A 233 19.50 -16.44 -0.76
CA THR A 233 20.24 -17.40 -1.61
C THR A 233 20.80 -16.77 -2.88
N LEU A 234 20.17 -15.70 -3.40
CA LEU A 234 20.55 -15.09 -4.66
C LEU A 234 21.69 -14.08 -4.48
N ASP A 235 22.71 -14.18 -5.32
CA ASP A 235 23.67 -13.12 -5.57
C ASP A 235 23.01 -11.95 -6.33
N PHE A 236 23.75 -10.86 -6.53
CA PHE A 236 23.21 -9.67 -7.16
C PHE A 236 22.81 -9.87 -8.63
N VAL A 237 23.52 -10.73 -9.37
CA VAL A 237 23.20 -11.01 -10.78
C VAL A 237 21.89 -11.79 -10.88
N HIS A 238 21.74 -12.82 -10.06
CA HIS A 238 20.50 -13.60 -10.01
C HIS A 238 19.33 -12.82 -9.42
N TYR A 239 19.57 -11.94 -8.45
CA TYR A 239 18.57 -10.97 -7.96
C TYR A 239 18.01 -10.13 -9.10
N ARG A 240 18.86 -9.51 -9.94
CA ARG A 240 18.39 -8.70 -11.08
C ARG A 240 17.54 -9.50 -12.06
N ARG A 241 17.93 -10.75 -12.34
CA ARG A 241 17.15 -11.66 -13.19
C ARG A 241 15.80 -12.02 -12.55
N ALA A 242 15.80 -12.33 -11.27
CA ALA A 242 14.56 -12.64 -10.54
C ALA A 242 13.57 -11.49 -10.57
N ILE A 243 14.01 -10.25 -10.38
CA ILE A 243 13.16 -9.05 -10.48
C ILE A 243 12.54 -8.93 -11.89
N ALA A 244 13.34 -9.08 -12.95
CA ALA A 244 12.84 -9.03 -14.34
C ALA A 244 11.78 -10.10 -14.59
N ILE A 245 12.07 -11.34 -14.20
CA ILE A 245 11.15 -12.49 -14.36
C ILE A 245 9.85 -12.27 -13.59
N CYS A 246 9.92 -11.85 -12.33
CA CYS A 246 8.74 -11.63 -11.52
C CYS A 246 7.85 -10.51 -12.07
N TYR A 247 8.41 -9.38 -12.54
CA TYR A 247 7.59 -8.34 -13.17
C TYR A 247 7.01 -8.78 -14.52
N PHE A 248 7.71 -9.63 -15.27
CA PHE A 248 7.16 -10.23 -16.47
C PHE A 248 5.98 -11.16 -16.14
N ILE A 249 6.15 -12.06 -15.15
CA ILE A 249 5.07 -12.94 -14.67
C ILE A 249 3.89 -12.11 -14.18
N HIS A 250 4.15 -11.05 -13.41
CA HIS A 250 3.11 -10.14 -12.94
C HIS A 250 2.30 -9.56 -14.08
N GLY A 251 2.95 -8.95 -15.07
CA GLY A 251 2.27 -8.32 -16.20
C GLY A 251 1.51 -9.31 -17.07
N ALA A 252 2.17 -10.44 -17.45
CA ALA A 252 1.56 -11.49 -18.25
C ALA A 252 0.33 -12.10 -17.56
N SER A 253 0.46 -12.44 -16.26
CA SER A 253 -0.64 -13.00 -15.48
C SER A 253 -1.78 -11.98 -15.29
N TYR A 254 -1.46 -10.69 -15.19
CA TYR A 254 -2.49 -9.65 -15.10
C TYR A 254 -3.26 -9.51 -16.44
N VAL A 255 -2.59 -9.63 -17.57
CA VAL A 255 -3.25 -9.69 -18.89
C VAL A 255 -4.11 -10.94 -19.01
N LEU A 256 -3.62 -12.11 -18.57
CA LEU A 256 -4.39 -13.35 -18.53
C LEU A 256 -5.61 -13.24 -17.61
N PHE A 257 -5.48 -12.57 -16.46
CA PHE A 257 -6.63 -12.20 -15.62
C PHE A 257 -7.66 -11.39 -16.41
N ALA A 258 -7.22 -10.35 -17.11
CA ALA A 258 -8.10 -9.47 -17.87
C ALA A 258 -8.84 -10.19 -18.99
N GLN A 259 -8.21 -11.20 -19.63
CA GLN A 259 -8.78 -11.97 -20.75
C GLN A 259 -9.44 -13.28 -20.32
N SER A 260 -9.46 -13.61 -19.01
CA SER A 260 -10.03 -14.85 -18.52
C SER A 260 -11.51 -14.98 -18.88
N ALA A 261 -11.87 -16.13 -19.45
CA ALA A 261 -13.26 -16.47 -19.79
C ALA A 261 -14.09 -16.85 -18.57
N THR A 262 -13.45 -17.45 -17.55
CA THR A 262 -14.10 -17.93 -16.33
C THR A 262 -13.62 -17.17 -15.10
N PHE A 263 -14.49 -17.05 -14.10
CA PHE A 263 -14.17 -16.42 -12.81
C PHE A 263 -13.02 -17.12 -12.10
N THR A 264 -13.01 -18.46 -12.12
CA THR A 264 -11.96 -19.26 -11.49
C THR A 264 -10.59 -19.02 -12.13
N ALA A 265 -10.52 -18.96 -13.48
CA ALA A 265 -9.27 -18.63 -14.15
C ALA A 265 -8.79 -17.22 -13.82
N ALA A 266 -9.71 -16.25 -13.71
CA ALA A 266 -9.38 -14.89 -13.28
C ALA A 266 -8.79 -14.87 -11.85
N CYS A 267 -9.42 -15.58 -10.92
CA CYS A 267 -8.92 -15.71 -9.55
C CYS A 267 -7.52 -16.35 -9.49
N PHE A 268 -7.28 -17.39 -10.28
CA PHE A 268 -5.97 -18.01 -10.39
C PHE A 268 -4.90 -17.05 -10.90
N TRP A 269 -5.15 -16.40 -12.04
CA TRP A 269 -4.17 -15.52 -12.67
C TRP A 269 -3.87 -14.27 -11.83
N ILE A 270 -4.87 -13.71 -11.15
CA ILE A 270 -4.61 -12.59 -10.25
C ILE A 270 -3.78 -13.03 -9.03
N GLY A 271 -4.01 -14.24 -8.51
CA GLY A 271 -3.19 -14.84 -7.46
C GLY A 271 -1.73 -14.97 -7.88
N VAL A 272 -1.46 -15.53 -9.08
CA VAL A 272 -0.11 -15.66 -9.65
C VAL A 272 0.55 -14.28 -9.82
N SER A 273 -0.17 -13.32 -10.41
CA SER A 273 0.28 -11.95 -10.58
C SER A 273 0.73 -11.32 -9.26
N ARG A 274 -0.06 -11.50 -8.21
CA ARG A 274 0.23 -10.94 -6.88
C ARG A 274 1.32 -11.70 -6.12
N ALA A 275 1.48 -13.00 -6.36
CA ALA A 275 2.60 -13.76 -5.82
C ALA A 275 3.95 -13.23 -6.35
N ALA A 276 4.02 -12.95 -7.64
CA ALA A 276 5.20 -12.32 -8.22
C ALA A 276 5.50 -10.93 -7.60
N VAL A 277 4.46 -10.11 -7.38
CA VAL A 277 4.61 -8.81 -6.69
C VAL A 277 5.05 -8.98 -5.24
N GLY A 278 4.47 -9.92 -4.50
CA GLY A 278 4.87 -10.22 -3.12
C GLY A 278 6.35 -10.61 -3.02
N THR A 279 6.82 -11.43 -3.96
CA THR A 279 8.24 -11.82 -4.07
C THR A 279 9.13 -10.60 -4.31
N THR A 280 8.81 -9.75 -5.29
CA THR A 280 9.62 -8.56 -5.60
C THR A 280 9.59 -7.52 -4.49
N SER A 281 8.47 -7.39 -3.77
CA SER A 281 8.35 -6.44 -2.65
C SER A 281 9.36 -6.75 -1.55
N VAL A 282 9.50 -8.03 -1.18
CA VAL A 282 10.47 -8.45 -0.16
C VAL A 282 11.90 -8.26 -0.65
N LEU A 283 12.20 -8.67 -1.89
CA LEU A 283 13.53 -8.53 -2.47
C LEU A 283 13.97 -7.07 -2.58
N ASN A 284 13.09 -6.20 -3.05
CA ASN A 284 13.37 -4.77 -3.22
C ASN A 284 13.51 -4.07 -1.87
N MET A 285 12.66 -4.41 -0.88
CA MET A 285 12.75 -3.84 0.46
C MET A 285 14.09 -4.20 1.13
N ALA A 286 14.54 -5.46 1.00
CA ALA A 286 15.84 -5.88 1.53
C ALA A 286 17.00 -5.10 0.92
N LYS A 287 16.97 -4.85 -0.40
CA LYS A 287 18.00 -4.03 -1.08
C LYS A 287 17.91 -2.55 -0.68
N LEU A 288 16.72 -1.99 -0.54
CA LEU A 288 16.54 -0.61 -0.05
C LEU A 288 17.14 -0.45 1.36
N LEU A 289 16.79 -1.34 2.28
CA LEU A 289 17.28 -1.27 3.66
C LEU A 289 18.80 -1.44 3.76
N ARG A 290 19.41 -2.24 2.88
CA ARG A 290 20.86 -2.47 2.87
C ARG A 290 21.65 -1.30 2.31
N HIS A 291 21.09 -0.56 1.34
CA HIS A 291 21.84 0.44 0.58
C HIS A 291 21.41 1.89 0.85
N VAL A 292 20.38 2.12 1.66
CA VAL A 292 19.96 3.47 2.08
C VAL A 292 20.59 3.79 3.43
N ASP A 293 21.34 4.90 3.50
CA ASP A 293 21.93 5.39 4.74
C ASP A 293 20.85 5.72 5.78
N ASP A 294 21.12 5.40 7.04
CA ASP A 294 20.16 5.57 8.16
C ASP A 294 19.62 7.00 8.26
N SER A 295 20.48 8.00 7.98
CA SER A 295 20.12 9.42 8.00
C SER A 295 19.15 9.84 6.88
N TYR A 296 19.09 9.07 5.77
CA TYR A 296 18.22 9.33 4.61
C TYR A 296 17.00 8.40 4.54
N ARG A 297 16.93 7.34 5.38
CA ARG A 297 15.83 6.34 5.30
C ARG A 297 14.45 6.99 5.28
N GLY A 298 14.17 7.87 6.24
CA GLY A 298 12.87 8.53 6.32
C GLY A 298 12.52 9.30 5.04
N ARG A 299 13.47 10.09 4.50
CA ARG A 299 13.28 10.90 3.29
C ARG A 299 13.08 10.02 2.05
N VAL A 300 13.90 8.98 1.90
CA VAL A 300 13.81 8.02 0.77
C VAL A 300 12.47 7.29 0.79
N PHE A 301 12.08 6.72 1.93
CA PHE A 301 10.81 5.98 2.01
C PHE A 301 9.59 6.88 1.81
N SER A 302 9.56 8.09 2.38
CA SER A 302 8.46 9.04 2.15
C SER A 302 8.39 9.49 0.69
N THR A 303 9.54 9.69 0.04
CA THR A 303 9.61 10.03 -1.39
C THR A 303 9.07 8.88 -2.26
N LEU A 304 9.52 7.63 -2.01
CA LEU A 304 9.03 6.45 -2.72
C LEU A 304 7.53 6.23 -2.53
N GLU A 305 7.03 6.40 -1.32
CA GLU A 305 5.62 6.24 -1.01
C GLU A 305 4.77 7.32 -1.69
N SER A 306 5.23 8.57 -1.67
CA SER A 306 4.56 9.69 -2.37
C SER A 306 4.50 9.46 -3.88
N LEU A 307 5.60 9.01 -4.49
CA LEU A 307 5.64 8.66 -5.91
C LEU A 307 4.68 7.52 -6.23
N ASN A 308 4.70 6.47 -5.41
CA ASN A 308 3.84 5.30 -5.58
C ASN A 308 2.36 5.69 -5.52
N TRP A 309 1.94 6.38 -4.45
CA TRP A 309 0.54 6.81 -4.29
C TRP A 309 0.12 7.83 -5.35
N GLY A 310 0.99 8.78 -5.70
CA GLY A 310 0.71 9.76 -6.77
C GLY A 310 0.46 9.06 -8.11
N THR A 311 1.32 8.10 -8.48
CA THR A 311 1.17 7.30 -9.70
C THR A 311 -0.09 6.43 -9.66
N MET A 312 -0.35 5.76 -8.53
CA MET A 312 -1.57 4.95 -8.37
C MET A 312 -2.84 5.78 -8.53
N MET A 313 -2.88 6.98 -7.98
CA MET A 313 -4.05 7.87 -8.09
C MET A 313 -4.28 8.36 -9.51
N LEU A 314 -3.21 8.71 -10.23
CA LEU A 314 -3.31 9.06 -11.65
C LEU A 314 -3.83 7.87 -12.46
N SER A 315 -3.31 6.69 -12.21
CA SER A 315 -3.74 5.44 -12.85
C SER A 315 -5.21 5.10 -12.55
N MET A 316 -5.64 5.23 -11.27
CA MET A 316 -7.05 5.04 -10.89
C MET A 316 -7.98 6.02 -11.60
N THR A 317 -7.61 7.31 -11.62
CA THR A 317 -8.40 8.35 -12.27
C THR A 317 -8.51 8.10 -13.77
N ALA A 318 -7.39 7.78 -14.43
CA ALA A 318 -7.37 7.44 -15.84
C ALA A 318 -8.22 6.20 -16.15
N ALA A 319 -8.12 5.15 -15.33
CA ALA A 319 -8.89 3.93 -15.49
C ALA A 319 -10.40 4.16 -15.28
N GLY A 320 -10.76 4.96 -14.27
CA GLY A 320 -12.16 5.35 -14.03
C GLY A 320 -12.73 6.11 -15.22
N ALA A 321 -12.06 7.15 -15.70
CA ALA A 321 -12.48 7.92 -16.86
C ALA A 321 -12.52 7.08 -18.15
N ALA A 322 -11.57 6.18 -18.35
CA ALA A 322 -11.53 5.29 -19.50
C ALA A 322 -12.66 4.26 -19.49
N SER A 323 -13.18 3.87 -18.31
CA SER A 323 -14.22 2.84 -18.17
C SER A 323 -15.58 3.22 -18.78
N ASP A 324 -15.79 4.52 -19.04
CA ASP A 324 -16.99 5.02 -19.71
C ASP A 324 -16.91 4.87 -21.23
N TYR A 325 -15.69 4.75 -21.80
CA TYR A 325 -15.45 4.78 -23.24
C TYR A 325 -14.89 3.47 -23.81
N TYR A 326 -14.21 2.65 -22.98
CA TYR A 326 -13.49 1.46 -23.42
C TYR A 326 -13.95 0.21 -22.66
N PRO A 327 -13.88 -0.98 -23.29
CA PRO A 327 -14.18 -2.25 -22.63
C PRO A 327 -13.28 -2.48 -21.39
N ILE A 328 -13.87 -2.93 -20.31
CA ILE A 328 -13.19 -3.19 -19.03
C ILE A 328 -11.97 -4.11 -19.22
N ARG A 329 -12.08 -5.15 -20.04
CA ARG A 329 -11.01 -6.10 -20.36
C ARG A 329 -9.83 -5.43 -21.05
N THR A 330 -10.10 -4.49 -21.96
CA THR A 330 -9.06 -3.73 -22.67
C THR A 330 -8.27 -2.85 -21.68
N ILE A 331 -8.96 -2.11 -20.81
CA ILE A 331 -8.32 -1.23 -19.81
C ILE A 331 -7.44 -2.06 -18.88
N ALA A 332 -7.95 -3.19 -18.39
CA ALA A 332 -7.19 -4.08 -17.53
C ALA A 332 -5.97 -4.69 -18.25
N SER A 333 -6.10 -5.06 -19.53
CA SER A 333 -4.98 -5.58 -20.32
C SER A 333 -3.89 -4.52 -20.53
N VAL A 334 -4.28 -3.29 -20.86
CA VAL A 334 -3.34 -2.15 -20.99
C VAL A 334 -2.61 -1.91 -19.69
N ALA A 335 -3.31 -1.96 -18.54
CA ALA A 335 -2.69 -1.83 -17.23
C ALA A 335 -1.69 -2.95 -16.94
N GLY A 336 -2.01 -4.20 -17.31
CA GLY A 336 -1.11 -5.34 -17.19
C GLY A 336 0.13 -5.19 -18.07
N ILE A 337 -0.01 -4.76 -19.30
CA ILE A 337 1.11 -4.48 -20.21
C ILE A 337 1.97 -3.33 -19.67
N LEU A 338 1.36 -2.23 -19.25
CA LEU A 338 2.06 -1.07 -18.74
C LEU A 338 2.86 -1.42 -17.47
N SER A 339 2.24 -2.10 -16.52
CA SER A 339 2.92 -2.56 -15.31
C SER A 339 4.00 -3.62 -15.62
N GLY A 340 3.73 -4.55 -16.54
CA GLY A 340 4.65 -5.60 -16.98
C GLY A 340 5.83 -5.05 -17.80
N SER A 341 5.68 -3.92 -18.51
CA SER A 341 6.78 -3.26 -19.24
C SER A 341 7.95 -2.86 -18.32
N THR A 342 7.69 -2.75 -17.02
CA THR A 342 8.71 -2.57 -15.97
C THR A 342 9.80 -3.66 -16.04
N SER A 343 9.43 -4.90 -16.40
CA SER A 343 10.37 -6.01 -16.59
C SER A 343 11.37 -5.74 -17.72
N LEU A 344 10.89 -5.16 -18.83
CA LEU A 344 11.73 -4.82 -20.00
C LEU A 344 12.70 -3.69 -19.66
N PHE A 345 12.21 -2.65 -18.98
CA PHE A 345 13.05 -1.57 -18.48
C PHE A 345 14.16 -2.10 -17.57
N TRP A 346 13.79 -2.92 -16.59
CA TRP A 346 14.73 -3.48 -15.62
C TRP A 346 15.74 -4.43 -16.29
N ALA A 347 15.30 -5.30 -17.21
CA ALA A 347 16.16 -6.20 -17.96
C ALA A 347 17.15 -5.42 -18.84
N TRP A 348 16.67 -4.40 -19.56
CA TRP A 348 17.51 -3.52 -20.37
C TRP A 348 18.54 -2.78 -19.54
N ALA A 349 18.14 -2.15 -18.43
CA ALA A 349 19.05 -1.43 -17.55
C ALA A 349 20.10 -2.36 -16.90
N SER A 350 19.70 -3.59 -16.56
CA SER A 350 20.57 -4.63 -16.03
C SER A 350 21.59 -5.10 -17.07
N TRP A 351 21.14 -5.33 -18.32
CA TRP A 351 22.02 -5.76 -19.42
C TRP A 351 23.03 -4.67 -19.81
N ARG A 352 22.61 -3.41 -19.80
CA ARG A 352 23.48 -2.25 -20.07
C ARG A 352 24.42 -1.90 -18.92
N GLY A 353 24.44 -2.66 -17.84
CA GLY A 353 25.28 -2.37 -16.66
C GLY A 353 24.91 -1.09 -15.89
N LYS A 354 23.71 -0.52 -16.15
CA LYS A 354 23.25 0.72 -15.49
C LYS A 354 22.80 0.53 -14.05
N ILE A 355 22.72 -0.71 -13.59
CA ILE A 355 22.35 -1.06 -12.22
C ILE A 355 23.52 -1.85 -11.59
N PRO A 356 24.64 -1.18 -11.23
CA PRO A 356 25.70 -1.81 -10.47
C PRO A 356 25.24 -2.09 -9.04
N GLU A 357 25.84 -3.07 -8.37
CA GLU A 357 25.66 -3.25 -6.92
C GLU A 357 26.46 -2.15 -6.20
N PRO A 358 25.80 -1.23 -5.48
CA PRO A 358 26.52 -0.26 -4.69
C PRO A 358 27.11 -0.94 -3.45
N PRO A 359 28.19 -0.42 -2.85
CA PRO A 359 28.63 -0.89 -1.54
C PRO A 359 27.52 -0.68 -0.51
N PRO A 360 27.45 -1.50 0.54
CA PRO A 360 26.51 -1.29 1.66
C PRO A 360 26.64 0.12 2.24
N ALA A 361 25.57 0.66 2.78
CA ALA A 361 25.56 2.01 3.34
C ALA A 361 26.62 2.19 4.46
N ALA A 362 26.81 1.14 5.28
CA ALA A 362 27.81 1.12 6.35
C ALA A 362 29.25 1.30 5.86
N ASP A 363 29.56 0.84 4.63
CA ASP A 363 30.93 0.85 4.09
C ASP A 363 31.25 2.13 3.27
N ARG A 364 30.28 3.05 3.11
CA ARG A 364 30.49 4.30 2.35
C ARG A 364 31.14 5.42 3.14
N HIS A 365 31.16 5.29 4.45
CA HIS A 365 31.70 6.30 5.38
C HIS A 365 32.97 5.82 6.08
N ALA A 366 33.48 4.62 5.74
CA ALA A 366 34.78 4.10 6.13
C ALA A 366 35.84 4.47 5.06
#